data_f81d7d3e8325b48362525fda287204b0
#
_entry.id   f81d7d3e8325b48362525fda287204b0
#
_cell.length_a   1.000
_cell.length_b   1.000
_cell.length_c   1.000
_cell.angle_alpha   90.00
_cell.angle_beta   90.00
_cell.angle_gamma   90.00
#
_symmetry.space_group_name_H-M   'P 1'
#
loop_
_entity.id
_entity.type
_entity.pdbx_description
1 polymer ?
#
loop_
_entity_poly.entity_id
_entity_poly.type
_entity_poly.pdbx_seq_one_letter_code
_entity_poly.pdbx_strand_id
1 'polypeptide(L)'
;MTEEEIQTPEVQAEAIEEKKGKKAFEKGNKIRSSVNAKGVKRSEETKKNISEGRQFGIAIKTGVYDAIRSELLQDYKNKGSFYQNFIHDYLKYGKEHPESKAADTIAKVLIKEDIIEKLDSEREKALARDVDFNKYRVLKLASHSQQSYLSDETSKAVTLMTSRRYGKTTANQMKALIECMEPNRHVFYINVTQEMALQQFFNPLLELCDKVNFPYSILDKDGYLEFPNGSWIKCFGNSNQYSSDKMQGYSVSLCIIDETQSQRNVSKMVDIIRPAMADYARNQIVYTGTPPRIPGTYFEKVVHAEQGITHYFGTLFDNPFIADPEELIDQICKEKGLTREDTLIQREFYGKEVYDTEARLIKDYTTFETIPINFRPTDVFIGIDWGASDYNSIILLEADLRDKTNPNIYASVERKFNNTAGSDTISIINDVAQEELMRMSKFGLTKNNLQIICDTNEKSLAFDIQQKLHLPTYCAYKYDKQASIDSLATGLRKGLIKVKKGGILEEEFTMAVYKRDENDNILFGCIDDDTYHPDAMDALRYAYRQIDAVCGGATSKHAKQVNPRDETLPEYMRNR
;
A
#
# COMPACT_ATOMS: atom_id res chain seq x y z
N MET A 1 60.83 14.40 -28.20
CA MET A 1 60.97 12.95 -28.37
C MET A 1 59.81 12.36 -27.55
N THR A 2 58.78 11.95 -28.23
CA THR A 2 57.53 11.41 -27.70
C THR A 2 57.67 9.88 -27.66
N GLU A 3 57.51 9.30 -26.46
CA GLU A 3 57.44 7.83 -26.29
C GLU A 3 56.07 7.34 -26.79
N GLU A 4 56.07 6.55 -27.84
CA GLU A 4 54.94 5.75 -28.27
C GLU A 4 54.91 4.46 -27.42
N GLU A 5 53.86 4.32 -26.60
CA GLU A 5 53.56 3.06 -25.91
C GLU A 5 53.11 2.00 -26.92
N ILE A 6 53.96 1.02 -27.11
CA ILE A 6 53.65 -0.18 -27.90
C ILE A 6 52.73 -1.06 -27.04
N GLN A 7 51.45 -1.08 -27.37
CA GLN A 7 50.48 -2.00 -26.77
C GLN A 7 50.76 -3.44 -27.26
N THR A 8 50.89 -4.34 -26.30
CA THR A 8 51.13 -5.78 -26.58
C THR A 8 49.89 -6.45 -27.19
N PRO A 9 50.06 -7.52 -27.98
CA PRO A 9 48.95 -8.24 -28.64
C PRO A 9 47.90 -8.80 -27.68
N GLU A 10 48.23 -9.05 -26.42
CA GLU A 10 47.32 -9.55 -25.39
C GLU A 10 46.28 -8.50 -24.99
N VAL A 11 46.65 -7.23 -24.87
CA VAL A 11 45.73 -6.12 -24.54
C VAL A 11 44.72 -5.89 -25.67
N GLN A 12 45.11 -6.14 -26.92
CA GLN A 12 44.17 -6.06 -28.05
C GLN A 12 43.20 -7.26 -28.11
N ALA A 13 43.63 -8.44 -27.65
CA ALA A 13 42.76 -9.60 -27.58
C ALA A 13 41.69 -9.46 -26.48
N GLU A 14 42.04 -8.97 -25.29
CA GLU A 14 41.07 -8.69 -24.21
C GLU A 14 40.06 -7.60 -24.59
N ALA A 15 40.48 -6.52 -25.26
CA ALA A 15 39.59 -5.49 -25.74
C ALA A 15 38.63 -5.95 -26.85
N ILE A 16 39.01 -6.96 -27.62
CA ILE A 16 38.17 -7.57 -28.67
C ILE A 16 37.15 -8.55 -28.04
N GLU A 17 37.55 -9.30 -27.01
CA GLU A 17 36.65 -10.18 -26.26
C GLU A 17 35.62 -9.38 -25.45
N GLU A 18 36.01 -8.29 -24.80
CA GLU A 18 35.12 -7.41 -24.09
C GLU A 18 34.08 -6.75 -25.01
N LYS A 19 34.47 -6.31 -26.21
CA LYS A 19 33.57 -5.81 -27.24
C LYS A 19 32.62 -6.87 -27.81
N LYS A 20 33.08 -8.12 -27.92
CA LYS A 20 32.23 -9.24 -28.33
C LYS A 20 31.25 -9.65 -27.23
N GLY A 21 31.68 -9.63 -25.97
CA GLY A 21 30.85 -9.88 -24.81
C GLY A 21 29.73 -8.82 -24.66
N LYS A 22 30.05 -7.53 -24.79
CA LYS A 22 29.06 -6.43 -24.77
C LYS A 22 28.05 -6.51 -25.93
N LYS A 23 28.49 -6.86 -27.16
CA LYS A 23 27.59 -7.08 -28.30
C LYS A 23 26.70 -8.31 -28.15
N ALA A 24 27.19 -9.37 -27.52
CA ALA A 24 26.40 -10.56 -27.22
C ALA A 24 25.37 -10.28 -26.10
N PHE A 25 25.75 -9.50 -25.10
CA PHE A 25 24.87 -9.05 -24.01
C PHE A 25 23.76 -8.11 -24.52
N GLU A 26 24.08 -7.14 -25.39
CA GLU A 26 23.06 -6.28 -26.01
C GLU A 26 22.13 -7.05 -26.97
N LYS A 27 22.61 -8.06 -27.68
CA LYS A 27 21.74 -8.95 -28.46
C LYS A 27 20.88 -9.84 -27.58
N GLY A 28 21.40 -10.35 -26.47
CA GLY A 28 20.64 -11.11 -25.47
C GLY A 28 19.51 -10.29 -24.85
N ASN A 29 19.77 -9.04 -24.47
CA ASN A 29 18.77 -8.13 -23.94
C ASN A 29 17.71 -7.72 -24.98
N LYS A 30 18.07 -7.53 -26.26
CA LYS A 30 17.07 -7.30 -27.31
C LYS A 30 16.17 -8.51 -27.55
N ILE A 31 16.66 -9.72 -27.32
CA ILE A 31 15.85 -10.95 -27.43
C ILE A 31 14.91 -11.10 -26.22
N ARG A 32 15.33 -10.65 -25.03
CA ARG A 32 14.51 -10.67 -23.81
C ARG A 32 13.34 -9.67 -23.82
N SER A 33 13.44 -8.57 -24.58
CA SER A 33 12.39 -7.53 -24.66
C SER A 33 11.29 -7.79 -25.72
N SER A 34 11.30 -8.93 -26.41
CA SER A 34 10.37 -9.22 -27.53
C SER A 34 9.52 -10.47 -27.34
N VAL A 35 9.22 -10.86 -26.11
CA VAL A 35 8.26 -11.94 -25.85
C VAL A 35 6.87 -11.36 -25.75
N ASN A 36 6.27 -11.05 -26.89
CA ASN A 36 4.83 -11.05 -27.08
C ASN A 36 4.47 -11.72 -28.40
N ALA A 37 3.79 -12.83 -28.28
CA ALA A 37 3.51 -13.77 -29.33
C ALA A 37 2.46 -13.24 -30.31
N LYS A 38 2.90 -12.61 -31.37
CA LYS A 38 2.30 -12.62 -32.71
C LYS A 38 3.20 -11.79 -33.62
N GLY A 39 4.12 -12.47 -34.32
CA GLY A 39 4.90 -11.85 -35.39
C GLY A 39 6.42 -11.83 -35.24
N VAL A 40 7.00 -12.40 -34.18
CA VAL A 40 8.46 -12.46 -34.02
C VAL A 40 9.05 -13.55 -34.90
N LYS A 41 9.94 -13.20 -35.84
CA LYS A 41 10.74 -14.17 -36.60
C LYS A 41 11.69 -14.88 -35.64
N ARG A 42 11.46 -16.19 -35.45
CA ARG A 42 12.34 -17.05 -34.63
C ARG A 42 13.75 -17.10 -35.24
N SER A 43 14.77 -17.17 -34.37
CA SER A 43 16.16 -17.33 -34.82
C SER A 43 16.33 -18.62 -35.63
N GLU A 44 17.29 -18.66 -36.52
CA GLU A 44 17.58 -19.87 -37.33
C GLU A 44 17.92 -21.07 -36.42
N GLU A 45 18.58 -20.84 -35.30
CA GLU A 45 18.88 -21.87 -34.29
C GLU A 45 17.62 -22.41 -33.62
N THR A 46 16.66 -21.53 -33.25
CA THR A 46 15.36 -21.94 -32.73
C THR A 46 14.53 -22.71 -33.76
N LYS A 47 14.62 -22.32 -35.06
CA LYS A 47 13.98 -23.06 -36.13
C LYS A 47 14.60 -24.42 -36.36
N LYS A 48 15.94 -24.49 -36.26
CA LYS A 48 16.71 -25.73 -36.36
C LYS A 48 16.32 -26.71 -35.26
N ASN A 49 16.33 -26.26 -34.01
CA ASN A 49 15.95 -27.10 -32.85
C ASN A 49 14.48 -27.58 -32.90
N ILE A 50 13.54 -26.71 -33.39
CA ILE A 50 12.15 -27.14 -33.64
C ILE A 50 12.04 -28.13 -34.79
N SER A 51 12.86 -27.97 -35.85
CA SER A 51 12.91 -28.88 -36.98
C SER A 51 13.44 -30.25 -36.57
N GLU A 52 14.56 -30.27 -35.82
CA GLU A 52 15.18 -31.50 -35.29
C GLU A 52 14.21 -32.21 -34.33
N GLY A 53 13.54 -31.49 -33.44
CA GLY A 53 12.50 -32.08 -32.56
C GLY A 53 11.29 -32.63 -33.35
N ARG A 54 10.90 -31.99 -34.46
CA ARG A 54 9.85 -32.50 -35.35
C ARG A 54 10.33 -33.72 -36.17
N GLN A 55 11.54 -33.71 -36.65
CA GLN A 55 12.14 -34.87 -37.37
C GLN A 55 12.27 -36.05 -36.42
N PHE A 56 12.68 -35.85 -35.18
CA PHE A 56 12.72 -36.86 -34.15
C PHE A 56 11.34 -37.43 -33.84
N GLY A 57 10.33 -36.55 -33.70
CA GLY A 57 8.93 -36.95 -33.51
C GLY A 57 8.33 -37.69 -34.71
N ILE A 58 8.81 -37.43 -35.94
CA ILE A 58 8.41 -38.15 -37.16
C ILE A 58 9.14 -39.51 -37.25
N ALA A 59 10.43 -39.57 -36.91
CA ALA A 59 11.18 -40.82 -36.85
C ALA A 59 10.58 -41.83 -35.87
N ILE A 60 10.05 -41.33 -34.72
CA ILE A 60 9.32 -42.13 -33.75
C ILE A 60 8.02 -42.71 -34.38
N LYS A 61 7.36 -41.96 -35.27
CA LYS A 61 6.14 -42.40 -35.95
C LYS A 61 6.37 -43.42 -37.11
N THR A 62 7.60 -43.52 -37.59
CA THR A 62 7.95 -44.30 -38.81
C THR A 62 8.59 -45.67 -38.55
N GLY A 63 8.50 -46.22 -37.33
CA GLY A 63 8.93 -47.61 -37.08
C GLY A 63 10.43 -47.79 -36.74
N VAL A 64 11.24 -46.72 -36.70
CA VAL A 64 12.60 -46.74 -36.13
C VAL A 64 12.54 -46.88 -34.58
N TYR A 65 11.34 -46.97 -34.07
CA TYR A 65 10.92 -46.94 -32.67
C TYR A 65 11.57 -48.03 -31.81
N ASP A 66 11.63 -49.27 -32.32
CA ASP A 66 12.10 -50.42 -31.51
C ASP A 66 13.62 -50.43 -31.34
N ALA A 67 14.39 -49.96 -32.34
CA ALA A 67 15.83 -49.83 -32.24
C ALA A 67 16.25 -48.71 -31.26
N ILE A 68 15.65 -47.52 -31.41
CA ILE A 68 15.85 -46.37 -30.50
C ILE A 68 15.42 -46.72 -29.09
N ARG A 69 14.27 -47.42 -28.94
CA ARG A 69 13.75 -47.91 -27.65
C ARG A 69 14.71 -48.86 -26.96
N SER A 70 15.31 -49.82 -27.72
CA SER A 70 16.27 -50.78 -27.18
C SER A 70 17.53 -50.07 -26.70
N GLU A 71 18.04 -49.09 -27.47
CA GLU A 71 19.22 -48.32 -27.14
C GLU A 71 18.99 -47.42 -25.91
N LEU A 72 17.87 -46.73 -25.85
CA LEU A 72 17.47 -45.92 -24.70
C LEU A 72 17.23 -46.74 -23.44
N LEU A 73 16.64 -47.92 -23.54
CA LEU A 73 16.44 -48.84 -22.42
C LEU A 73 17.76 -49.42 -21.91
N GLN A 74 18.75 -49.61 -22.81
CA GLN A 74 20.06 -50.08 -22.42
C GLN A 74 20.88 -48.96 -21.77
N ASP A 75 20.81 -47.73 -22.27
CA ASP A 75 21.42 -46.54 -21.66
C ASP A 75 20.80 -46.28 -20.28
N TYR A 76 19.45 -46.39 -20.14
CA TYR A 76 18.77 -46.31 -18.87
C TYR A 76 19.25 -47.36 -17.86
N LYS A 77 19.36 -48.65 -18.27
CA LYS A 77 19.86 -49.74 -17.41
C LYS A 77 21.29 -49.50 -16.94
N ASN A 78 22.13 -48.93 -17.80
CA ASN A 78 23.55 -48.68 -17.56
C ASN A 78 23.81 -47.33 -16.93
N LYS A 79 22.77 -46.50 -16.67
CA LYS A 79 22.88 -45.12 -16.19
C LYS A 79 23.84 -44.29 -17.08
N GLY A 80 23.74 -44.44 -18.38
CA GLY A 80 24.60 -43.78 -19.37
C GLY A 80 24.36 -42.27 -19.45
N SER A 81 25.15 -41.59 -20.29
CA SER A 81 25.16 -40.14 -20.41
C SER A 81 23.81 -39.54 -20.85
N PHE A 82 23.10 -40.24 -21.73
CA PHE A 82 21.78 -39.79 -22.18
C PHE A 82 20.75 -39.81 -21.02
N TYR A 83 20.75 -40.88 -20.23
CA TYR A 83 19.87 -41.01 -19.06
C TYR A 83 20.19 -39.94 -18.01
N GLN A 84 21.46 -39.67 -17.75
CA GLN A 84 21.90 -38.66 -16.79
C GLN A 84 21.51 -37.25 -17.26
N ASN A 85 21.69 -36.93 -18.54
CA ASN A 85 21.27 -35.64 -19.10
C ASN A 85 19.75 -35.49 -19.10
N PHE A 86 19.00 -36.54 -19.46
CA PHE A 86 17.55 -36.55 -19.42
C PHE A 86 17.02 -36.29 -18.01
N ILE A 87 17.55 -36.99 -17.00
CA ILE A 87 17.18 -36.79 -15.60
C ILE A 87 17.53 -35.36 -15.16
N HIS A 88 18.74 -34.89 -15.50
CA HIS A 88 19.18 -33.54 -15.18
C HIS A 88 18.24 -32.49 -15.76
N ASP A 89 17.89 -32.57 -17.02
CA ASP A 89 17.05 -31.59 -17.71
C ASP A 89 15.58 -31.67 -17.23
N TYR A 90 15.07 -32.86 -16.98
CA TYR A 90 13.74 -33.05 -16.44
C TYR A 90 13.62 -32.52 -15.00
N LEU A 91 14.61 -32.77 -14.16
CA LEU A 91 14.65 -32.25 -12.79
C LEU A 91 14.83 -30.73 -12.75
N LYS A 92 15.61 -30.18 -13.70
CA LYS A 92 15.91 -28.74 -13.76
C LYS A 92 14.75 -27.92 -14.29
N TYR A 93 14.09 -28.35 -15.35
CA TYR A 93 13.15 -27.53 -16.11
C TYR A 93 11.68 -27.92 -15.97
N GLY A 94 11.38 -29.13 -15.52
CA GLY A 94 10.03 -29.64 -15.36
C GLY A 94 9.27 -29.92 -16.66
N LYS A 95 8.01 -30.35 -16.53
CA LYS A 95 7.17 -30.84 -17.64
C LYS A 95 6.86 -29.81 -18.73
N GLU A 96 6.92 -28.54 -18.41
CA GLU A 96 6.46 -27.46 -19.31
C GLU A 96 7.56 -26.86 -20.20
N HIS A 97 8.82 -27.07 -19.87
CA HIS A 97 9.93 -26.61 -20.69
C HIS A 97 9.96 -27.33 -22.05
N PRO A 98 10.29 -26.65 -23.19
CA PRO A 98 10.31 -27.30 -24.51
C PRO A 98 11.19 -28.56 -24.59
N GLU A 99 12.31 -28.56 -23.89
CA GLU A 99 13.22 -29.73 -23.80
C GLU A 99 12.63 -30.84 -22.91
N SER A 100 11.93 -30.46 -21.84
CA SER A 100 11.18 -31.42 -21.00
C SER A 100 9.94 -31.96 -21.68
N LYS A 101 9.27 -31.20 -22.57
CA LYS A 101 8.14 -31.72 -23.34
C LYS A 101 8.57 -32.81 -24.33
N ALA A 102 9.75 -32.68 -24.92
CA ALA A 102 10.32 -33.76 -25.71
C ALA A 102 10.66 -34.97 -24.84
N ALA A 103 11.25 -34.74 -23.68
CA ALA A 103 11.57 -35.77 -22.70
C ALA A 103 10.32 -36.44 -22.11
N ASP A 104 9.26 -35.67 -21.77
CA ASP A 104 7.97 -36.19 -21.31
C ASP A 104 7.24 -37.01 -22.40
N THR A 105 7.37 -36.62 -23.67
CA THR A 105 6.83 -37.37 -24.79
C THR A 105 7.58 -38.70 -24.97
N ILE A 106 8.90 -38.69 -24.84
CA ILE A 106 9.74 -39.90 -24.87
C ILE A 106 9.43 -40.80 -23.66
N ALA A 107 9.30 -40.22 -22.47
CA ALA A 107 8.95 -40.93 -21.25
C ALA A 107 7.55 -41.60 -21.32
N LYS A 108 6.54 -40.89 -21.78
CA LYS A 108 5.19 -41.45 -21.99
C LYS A 108 5.13 -42.56 -23.03
N VAL A 109 6.04 -42.55 -23.96
CA VAL A 109 6.12 -43.55 -25.02
C VAL A 109 6.97 -44.77 -24.63
N LEU A 110 7.97 -44.57 -23.77
CA LEU A 110 8.99 -45.59 -23.49
C LEU A 110 8.85 -46.26 -22.11
N ILE A 111 8.11 -45.66 -21.17
CA ILE A 111 8.23 -46.04 -19.77
C ILE A 111 6.83 -46.09 -19.12
N LYS A 112 6.53 -47.17 -18.38
CA LYS A 112 5.32 -47.32 -17.58
C LYS A 112 5.17 -46.21 -16.54
N GLU A 113 3.94 -45.89 -16.19
CA GLU A 113 3.52 -44.82 -15.23
C GLU A 113 4.35 -44.78 -13.94
N ASP A 114 4.78 -45.94 -13.40
CA ASP A 114 5.57 -46.09 -12.16
C ASP A 114 6.94 -45.36 -12.18
N ILE A 115 7.49 -45.10 -13.35
CA ILE A 115 8.80 -44.41 -13.45
C ILE A 115 8.60 -42.89 -13.52
N ILE A 116 7.50 -42.47 -14.11
CA ILE A 116 7.14 -41.03 -14.10
C ILE A 116 6.88 -40.57 -12.67
N GLU A 117 6.13 -41.36 -11.87
CA GLU A 117 5.92 -41.09 -10.45
C GLU A 117 7.24 -41.05 -9.66
N LYS A 118 8.15 -41.98 -9.91
CA LYS A 118 9.49 -41.97 -9.28
C LYS A 118 10.31 -40.77 -9.68
N LEU A 119 10.31 -40.37 -10.96
CA LEU A 119 11.00 -39.22 -11.45
C LEU A 119 10.40 -37.92 -10.91
N ASP A 120 9.09 -37.83 -10.82
CA ASP A 120 8.42 -36.70 -10.20
C ASP A 120 8.76 -36.61 -8.70
N SER A 121 8.78 -37.76 -7.97
CA SER A 121 9.20 -37.80 -6.56
C SER A 121 10.68 -37.44 -6.37
N GLU A 122 11.58 -37.91 -7.25
CA GLU A 122 13.00 -37.53 -7.20
C GLU A 122 13.22 -36.06 -7.58
N ARG A 123 12.42 -35.57 -8.54
CA ARG A 123 12.39 -34.14 -8.89
C ARG A 123 11.94 -33.28 -7.72
N GLU A 124 10.85 -33.65 -7.04
CA GLU A 124 10.38 -32.93 -5.85
C GLU A 124 11.44 -32.93 -4.75
N LYS A 125 12.12 -34.06 -4.52
CA LYS A 125 13.24 -34.14 -3.56
C LYS A 125 14.46 -33.30 -3.97
N ALA A 126 14.77 -33.25 -5.26
CA ALA A 126 15.88 -32.46 -5.79
C ALA A 126 15.55 -30.95 -5.73
N LEU A 127 14.31 -30.58 -6.09
CA LEU A 127 13.82 -29.21 -5.96
C LEU A 127 13.80 -28.77 -4.49
N ALA A 128 13.41 -29.64 -3.56
CA ALA A 128 13.46 -29.34 -2.12
C ALA A 128 14.91 -29.09 -1.65
N ARG A 129 15.88 -29.90 -2.10
CA ARG A 129 17.30 -29.70 -1.77
C ARG A 129 17.84 -28.40 -2.36
N ASP A 130 17.52 -28.08 -3.61
CA ASP A 130 17.89 -26.81 -4.23
C ASP A 130 17.20 -25.61 -3.54
N VAL A 131 15.94 -25.77 -3.12
CA VAL A 131 15.20 -24.74 -2.37
C VAL A 131 15.91 -24.42 -1.06
N ASP A 132 16.27 -25.43 -0.28
CA ASP A 132 16.97 -25.22 1.00
C ASP A 132 18.33 -24.55 0.81
N PHE A 133 19.08 -24.96 -0.21
CA PHE A 133 20.37 -24.36 -0.54
C PHE A 133 20.20 -22.90 -0.99
N ASN A 134 19.21 -22.59 -1.82
CA ASN A 134 18.94 -21.24 -2.29
C ASN A 134 18.41 -20.34 -1.15
N LYS A 135 17.52 -20.84 -0.32
CA LYS A 135 17.11 -20.15 0.93
C LYS A 135 18.31 -19.79 1.79
N TYR A 136 19.23 -20.75 1.99
CA TYR A 136 20.46 -20.54 2.73
C TYR A 136 21.35 -19.44 2.11
N ARG A 137 21.46 -19.38 0.78
CA ARG A 137 22.23 -18.33 0.08
C ARG A 137 21.65 -16.95 0.32
N VAL A 138 20.32 -16.80 0.32
CA VAL A 138 19.66 -15.52 0.63
C VAL A 138 19.85 -15.17 2.10
N LEU A 139 19.65 -16.13 3.01
CA LEU A 139 19.80 -15.90 4.47
C LEU A 139 21.23 -15.47 4.84
N LYS A 140 22.25 -15.92 4.11
CA LYS A 140 23.62 -15.45 4.28
C LYS A 140 23.84 -13.97 3.96
N LEU A 141 22.98 -13.38 3.14
CA LEU A 141 23.04 -11.95 2.80
C LEU A 141 22.36 -11.08 3.86
N ALA A 142 21.52 -11.69 4.70
CA ALA A 142 20.78 -11.00 5.74
C ALA A 142 21.69 -10.65 6.94
N SER A 143 21.43 -9.51 7.56
CA SER A 143 22.01 -9.20 8.87
C SER A 143 21.46 -10.14 9.95
N HIS A 144 22.20 -10.28 11.04
CA HIS A 144 21.78 -11.15 12.15
C HIS A 144 20.38 -10.75 12.69
N SER A 145 20.11 -9.47 12.80
CA SER A 145 18.82 -8.95 13.26
C SER A 145 17.64 -9.28 12.32
N GLN A 146 17.91 -9.45 11.03
CA GLN A 146 16.88 -9.80 10.02
C GLN A 146 16.56 -11.29 9.99
N GLN A 147 17.45 -12.16 10.45
CA GLN A 147 17.33 -13.61 10.28
C GLN A 147 16.06 -14.19 10.91
N SER A 148 15.70 -13.76 12.13
CA SER A 148 14.49 -14.23 12.80
C SER A 148 13.22 -13.89 12.01
N TYR A 149 13.13 -12.67 11.48
CA TYR A 149 12.03 -12.24 10.61
C TYR A 149 11.97 -13.05 9.32
N LEU A 150 13.11 -13.29 8.68
CA LEU A 150 13.17 -14.03 7.42
C LEU A 150 12.83 -15.51 7.59
N SER A 151 13.20 -16.10 8.72
CA SER A 151 12.94 -17.52 9.04
C SER A 151 11.55 -17.79 9.61
N ASP A 152 10.75 -16.76 9.89
CA ASP A 152 9.39 -16.95 10.36
C ASP A 152 8.45 -17.35 9.22
N GLU A 153 8.20 -18.64 9.11
CA GLU A 153 7.26 -19.23 8.15
C GLU A 153 5.92 -19.66 8.81
N THR A 154 5.79 -19.51 10.11
CA THR A 154 4.67 -20.05 10.90
C THR A 154 3.62 -19.03 11.26
N SER A 155 4.01 -17.80 11.49
CA SER A 155 3.11 -16.71 11.87
C SER A 155 2.18 -16.31 10.72
N LYS A 156 0.88 -16.21 10.99
CA LYS A 156 -0.12 -15.79 9.98
C LYS A 156 -0.11 -14.29 9.72
N ALA A 157 0.30 -13.52 10.69
CA ALA A 157 0.47 -12.07 10.57
C ALA A 157 1.75 -11.64 11.30
N VAL A 158 2.49 -10.74 10.68
CA VAL A 158 3.79 -10.28 11.18
C VAL A 158 3.86 -8.77 11.05
N THR A 159 4.45 -8.10 12.04
CA THR A 159 4.88 -6.71 11.91
C THR A 159 6.39 -6.61 11.95
N LEU A 160 6.94 -5.74 11.12
CA LEU A 160 8.34 -5.33 11.16
C LEU A 160 8.39 -3.80 11.27
N MET A 161 8.37 -3.30 12.49
CA MET A 161 8.51 -1.86 12.77
C MET A 161 9.96 -1.53 13.04
N THR A 162 10.57 -0.72 12.20
CA THR A 162 12.00 -0.44 12.28
C THR A 162 12.29 1.04 12.01
N SER A 163 13.45 1.49 12.43
CA SER A 163 13.93 2.81 12.03
C SER A 163 14.30 2.86 10.53
N ARG A 164 14.48 4.05 10.00
CA ARG A 164 15.12 4.23 8.69
C ARG A 164 16.53 3.62 8.70
N ARG A 165 16.97 3.16 7.54
CA ARG A 165 18.29 2.54 7.32
C ARG A 165 18.54 1.21 8.06
N TYR A 166 17.54 0.62 8.69
CA TYR A 166 17.62 -0.75 9.20
C TYR A 166 17.86 -1.79 8.08
N GLY A 167 17.39 -1.53 6.87
CA GLY A 167 17.39 -2.48 5.76
C GLY A 167 16.07 -3.23 5.59
N LYS A 168 14.96 -2.64 6.03
CA LYS A 168 13.60 -3.18 5.97
C LYS A 168 13.20 -3.66 4.57
N THR A 169 13.35 -2.81 3.56
CA THR A 169 12.97 -3.12 2.17
C THR A 169 13.82 -4.27 1.60
N THR A 170 15.12 -4.31 1.93
CA THR A 170 15.99 -5.43 1.57
C THR A 170 15.55 -6.73 2.25
N ALA A 171 15.16 -6.68 3.52
CA ALA A 171 14.61 -7.84 4.21
C ALA A 171 13.28 -8.30 3.57
N ASN A 172 12.43 -7.38 3.15
CA ASN A 172 11.19 -7.70 2.41
C ASN A 172 11.47 -8.37 1.07
N GLN A 173 12.49 -7.90 0.31
CA GLN A 173 12.94 -8.54 -0.94
C GLN A 173 13.42 -9.97 -0.69
N MET A 174 14.25 -10.17 0.34
CA MET A 174 14.73 -11.48 0.74
C MET A 174 13.58 -12.40 1.15
N LYS A 175 12.62 -11.93 1.93
CA LYS A 175 11.47 -12.71 2.39
C LYS A 175 10.58 -13.12 1.22
N ALA A 176 10.29 -12.20 0.30
CA ALA A 176 9.54 -12.49 -0.92
C ALA A 176 10.25 -13.53 -1.80
N LEU A 177 11.56 -13.40 -1.94
CA LEU A 177 12.36 -14.34 -2.73
C LEU A 177 12.43 -15.72 -2.07
N ILE A 178 12.62 -15.79 -0.75
CA ILE A 178 12.60 -17.04 0.03
C ILE A 178 11.25 -17.75 -0.15
N GLU A 179 10.13 -17.03 -0.08
CA GLU A 179 8.80 -17.59 -0.32
C GLU A 179 8.70 -18.19 -1.73
N CYS A 180 9.16 -17.47 -2.75
CA CYS A 180 9.09 -17.91 -4.15
C CYS A 180 10.09 -19.04 -4.51
N MET A 181 11.02 -19.39 -3.64
CA MET A 181 11.87 -20.58 -3.84
C MET A 181 11.08 -21.88 -3.70
N GLU A 182 9.99 -21.88 -2.94
CA GLU A 182 9.05 -23.00 -2.95
C GLU A 182 8.16 -22.94 -4.20
N PRO A 183 7.80 -24.08 -4.79
CA PRO A 183 6.97 -24.12 -5.99
C PRO A 183 5.56 -23.54 -5.77
N ASN A 184 5.04 -22.86 -6.78
CA ASN A 184 3.67 -22.33 -6.84
C ASN A 184 3.35 -21.39 -5.66
N ARG A 185 4.32 -20.57 -5.23
CA ARG A 185 4.11 -19.54 -4.22
C ARG A 185 3.90 -18.18 -4.88
N HIS A 186 2.93 -17.46 -4.37
CA HIS A 186 2.47 -16.21 -4.96
C HIS A 186 2.62 -15.08 -3.94
N VAL A 187 3.32 -14.02 -4.34
CA VAL A 187 3.64 -12.91 -3.45
C VAL A 187 3.06 -11.61 -3.97
N PHE A 188 2.36 -10.89 -3.10
CA PHE A 188 2.05 -9.47 -3.28
C PHE A 188 3.04 -8.61 -2.50
N TYR A 189 3.55 -7.60 -3.16
CA TYR A 189 4.23 -6.49 -2.51
C TYR A 189 3.46 -5.19 -2.79
N ILE A 190 3.12 -4.46 -1.73
CA ILE A 190 2.28 -3.28 -1.80
C ILE A 190 3.02 -2.12 -1.14
N ASN A 191 3.14 -1.00 -1.88
CA ASN A 191 3.72 0.25 -1.38
C ASN A 191 2.72 1.40 -1.56
N VAL A 192 3.03 2.58 -1.07
CA VAL A 192 2.18 3.78 -1.17
C VAL A 192 1.86 4.11 -2.62
N THR A 193 2.85 4.07 -3.51
CA THR A 193 2.66 4.28 -4.95
C THR A 193 3.26 3.15 -5.76
N GLN A 194 2.77 2.96 -7.00
CA GLN A 194 3.33 1.99 -7.94
C GLN A 194 4.80 2.29 -8.26
N GLU A 195 5.13 3.56 -8.42
CA GLU A 195 6.49 3.99 -8.69
C GLU A 195 7.44 3.63 -7.55
N MET A 196 7.04 3.88 -6.29
CA MET A 196 7.82 3.46 -5.11
C MET A 196 7.99 1.94 -5.06
N ALA A 197 6.94 1.18 -5.36
CA ALA A 197 7.03 -0.28 -5.40
C ALA A 197 8.05 -0.76 -6.44
N LEU A 198 8.10 -0.13 -7.62
CA LEU A 198 9.04 -0.47 -8.66
C LEU A 198 10.48 -0.05 -8.32
N GLN A 199 10.67 1.19 -7.88
CA GLN A 199 12.01 1.73 -7.63
C GLN A 199 12.67 1.13 -6.39
N GLN A 200 11.91 0.99 -5.29
CA GLN A 200 12.48 0.59 -4.00
C GLN A 200 12.53 -0.92 -3.81
N PHE A 201 11.59 -1.66 -4.41
CA PHE A 201 11.50 -3.10 -4.20
C PHE A 201 11.81 -3.89 -5.48
N PHE A 202 11.08 -3.65 -6.58
CA PHE A 202 11.12 -4.52 -7.75
C PHE A 202 12.48 -4.50 -8.44
N ASN A 203 13.02 -3.33 -8.75
CA ASN A 203 14.30 -3.24 -9.45
C ASN A 203 15.46 -3.83 -8.62
N PRO A 204 15.62 -3.51 -7.31
CA PRO A 204 16.65 -4.15 -6.50
C PRO A 204 16.40 -5.66 -6.26
N LEU A 205 15.15 -6.13 -6.32
CA LEU A 205 14.85 -7.56 -6.26
C LEU A 205 15.44 -8.32 -7.46
N LEU A 206 15.42 -7.73 -8.66
CA LEU A 206 16.04 -8.35 -9.84
C LEU A 206 17.56 -8.53 -9.63
N GLU A 207 18.22 -7.51 -9.07
CA GLU A 207 19.65 -7.60 -8.71
C GLU A 207 19.90 -8.70 -7.67
N LEU A 208 19.00 -8.84 -6.69
CA LEU A 208 19.07 -9.91 -5.70
C LEU A 208 18.93 -11.29 -6.35
N CYS A 209 17.96 -11.46 -7.26
CA CYS A 209 17.79 -12.71 -8.04
C CYS A 209 19.06 -13.06 -8.82
N ASP A 210 19.66 -12.09 -9.50
CA ASP A 210 20.90 -12.27 -10.24
C ASP A 210 22.06 -12.66 -9.29
N LYS A 211 22.18 -11.99 -8.15
CA LYS A 211 23.21 -12.26 -7.13
C LYS A 211 23.15 -13.68 -6.56
N VAL A 212 21.95 -14.22 -6.40
CA VAL A 212 21.76 -15.60 -5.91
C VAL A 212 21.57 -16.61 -7.04
N ASN A 213 21.69 -16.20 -8.30
CA ASN A 213 21.46 -17.01 -9.51
C ASN A 213 20.09 -17.72 -9.48
N PHE A 214 19.04 -17.03 -9.05
CA PHE A 214 17.67 -17.55 -9.09
C PHE A 214 17.01 -17.06 -10.38
N PRO A 215 16.72 -17.93 -11.35
CA PRO A 215 16.23 -17.53 -12.66
C PRO A 215 14.81 -16.96 -12.59
N TYR A 216 14.53 -15.95 -13.41
CA TYR A 216 13.24 -15.28 -13.46
C TYR A 216 12.87 -14.80 -14.86
N SER A 217 11.60 -14.47 -15.06
CA SER A 217 11.05 -13.83 -16.26
C SER A 217 10.20 -12.64 -15.85
N ILE A 218 10.41 -11.49 -16.48
CA ILE A 218 9.59 -10.30 -16.27
C ILE A 218 8.38 -10.41 -17.20
N LEU A 219 7.18 -10.56 -16.65
CA LEU A 219 5.93 -10.67 -17.40
C LEU A 219 5.33 -9.30 -17.73
N ASP A 220 5.45 -8.34 -16.81
CA ASP A 220 4.99 -6.98 -16.98
C ASP A 220 5.99 -5.99 -16.38
N LYS A 221 6.17 -4.85 -17.06
CA LYS A 221 7.01 -3.74 -16.57
C LYS A 221 6.43 -3.06 -15.32
N ASP A 222 5.15 -3.25 -15.07
CA ASP A 222 4.46 -2.74 -13.89
C ASP A 222 4.75 -3.56 -12.63
N GLY A 223 5.78 -4.44 -12.67
CA GLY A 223 6.28 -5.13 -11.49
C GLY A 223 5.72 -6.54 -11.33
N TYR A 224 5.60 -7.30 -12.42
CA TYR A 224 5.21 -8.71 -12.38
C TYR A 224 6.37 -9.61 -12.80
N LEU A 225 6.84 -10.43 -11.86
CA LEU A 225 7.97 -11.34 -11.98
C LEU A 225 7.50 -12.78 -11.80
N GLU A 226 7.90 -13.67 -12.69
CA GLU A 226 7.60 -15.11 -12.64
C GLU A 226 8.88 -15.93 -12.55
N PHE A 227 8.82 -17.03 -11.80
CA PHE A 227 9.91 -17.99 -11.63
C PHE A 227 9.60 -19.31 -12.33
N PRO A 228 10.62 -20.09 -12.75
CA PRO A 228 10.41 -21.37 -13.46
C PRO A 228 9.65 -22.43 -12.67
N ASN A 229 9.57 -22.30 -11.35
CA ASN A 229 8.85 -23.20 -10.46
C ASN A 229 7.35 -22.88 -10.32
N GLY A 230 6.83 -21.94 -11.12
CA GLY A 230 5.44 -21.50 -11.10
C GLY A 230 5.12 -20.45 -10.04
N SER A 231 6.13 -20.03 -9.26
CA SER A 231 5.96 -18.93 -8.28
C SER A 231 6.05 -17.58 -8.97
N TRP A 232 5.44 -16.55 -8.36
CA TRP A 232 5.51 -15.20 -8.90
C TRP A 232 5.44 -14.13 -7.81
N ILE A 233 5.94 -12.94 -8.14
CA ILE A 233 5.83 -11.72 -7.32
C ILE A 233 5.15 -10.64 -8.15
N LYS A 234 4.15 -9.97 -7.56
CA LYS A 234 3.46 -8.85 -8.19
C LYS A 234 3.43 -7.65 -7.27
N CYS A 235 3.83 -6.49 -7.81
CA CYS A 235 3.92 -5.24 -7.10
C CYS A 235 2.69 -4.36 -7.35
N PHE A 236 2.22 -3.67 -6.31
CA PHE A 236 1.09 -2.75 -6.37
C PHE A 236 1.39 -1.45 -5.64
N GLY A 237 0.83 -0.36 -6.15
CA GLY A 237 0.71 0.90 -5.42
C GLY A 237 -0.69 1.07 -4.86
N ASN A 238 -0.80 1.64 -3.65
CA ASN A 238 -2.07 1.92 -2.98
C ASN A 238 -2.39 3.43 -2.97
N SER A 239 -2.17 4.11 -4.10
CA SER A 239 -2.34 5.57 -4.21
C SER A 239 -3.80 6.03 -4.27
N ASN A 240 -4.74 5.14 -4.60
CA ASN A 240 -6.17 5.44 -4.67
C ASN A 240 -7.03 4.25 -4.21
N GLN A 241 -8.30 4.52 -3.92
CA GLN A 241 -9.24 3.50 -3.41
C GLN A 241 -9.52 2.33 -4.36
N TYR A 242 -9.29 2.50 -5.67
CA TYR A 242 -9.49 1.44 -6.67
C TYR A 242 -8.26 0.55 -6.83
N SER A 243 -7.15 0.88 -6.17
CA SER A 243 -5.92 0.08 -6.24
C SER A 243 -6.14 -1.33 -5.68
N SER A 244 -6.95 -1.46 -4.63
CA SER A 244 -7.31 -2.74 -4.02
C SER A 244 -8.14 -3.65 -4.94
N ASP A 245 -8.96 -3.09 -5.84
CA ASP A 245 -9.79 -3.88 -6.75
C ASP A 245 -8.95 -4.67 -7.76
N LYS A 246 -7.75 -4.18 -8.09
CA LYS A 246 -6.79 -4.88 -8.97
C LYS A 246 -6.19 -6.13 -8.34
N MET A 247 -6.35 -6.32 -7.02
CA MET A 247 -5.84 -7.48 -6.28
C MET A 247 -6.86 -8.64 -6.23
N GLN A 248 -8.09 -8.40 -6.67
CA GLN A 248 -9.14 -9.44 -6.69
C GLN A 248 -8.85 -10.51 -7.74
N GLY A 249 -9.24 -11.74 -7.44
CA GLY A 249 -9.11 -12.89 -8.35
C GLY A 249 -7.74 -13.56 -8.36
N TYR A 250 -6.82 -13.15 -7.48
CA TYR A 250 -5.54 -13.82 -7.27
C TYR A 250 -5.57 -14.70 -6.01
N SER A 251 -4.79 -15.78 -6.02
CA SER A 251 -4.48 -16.56 -4.81
C SER A 251 -3.05 -16.22 -4.38
N VAL A 252 -2.84 -15.89 -3.10
CA VAL A 252 -1.59 -15.31 -2.58
C VAL A 252 -1.13 -16.03 -1.32
N SER A 253 0.13 -16.47 -1.28
CA SER A 253 0.73 -17.12 -0.11
C SER A 253 1.40 -16.14 0.85
N LEU A 254 1.97 -15.05 0.33
CA LEU A 254 2.61 -13.99 1.11
C LEU A 254 2.16 -12.62 0.61
N CYS A 255 1.70 -11.77 1.51
CA CYS A 255 1.42 -10.38 1.21
C CYS A 255 2.30 -9.48 2.09
N ILE A 256 3.10 -8.62 1.49
CA ILE A 256 3.94 -7.63 2.18
C ILE A 256 3.37 -6.23 1.91
N ILE A 257 2.92 -5.56 2.96
CA ILE A 257 2.45 -4.18 2.94
C ILE A 257 3.56 -3.31 3.52
N ASP A 258 4.30 -2.64 2.66
CA ASP A 258 5.42 -1.79 3.06
C ASP A 258 4.98 -0.34 3.27
N GLU A 259 5.73 0.41 4.09
CA GLU A 259 5.37 1.76 4.53
C GLU A 259 3.92 1.85 5.05
N THR A 260 3.50 0.84 5.84
CA THR A 260 2.11 0.67 6.32
C THR A 260 1.62 1.90 7.10
N GLN A 261 2.50 2.60 7.81
CA GLN A 261 2.18 3.83 8.55
C GLN A 261 1.75 4.99 7.63
N SER A 262 2.12 4.93 6.36
CA SER A 262 1.78 5.93 5.33
C SER A 262 0.71 5.47 4.34
N GLN A 263 0.20 4.24 4.50
CA GLN A 263 -0.82 3.67 3.63
C GLN A 263 -2.23 4.11 4.01
N ARG A 264 -3.03 4.44 3.01
CA ARG A 264 -4.47 4.72 3.19
C ARG A 264 -5.31 3.44 3.11
N ASN A 265 -6.43 3.43 3.80
CA ASN A 265 -7.45 2.37 3.68
C ASN A 265 -6.90 0.93 3.84
N VAL A 266 -5.88 0.75 4.69
CA VAL A 266 -5.22 -0.56 4.89
C VAL A 266 -6.22 -1.63 5.34
N SER A 267 -7.17 -1.29 6.20
CA SER A 267 -8.21 -2.23 6.64
C SER A 267 -8.99 -2.80 5.46
N LYS A 268 -9.50 -1.93 4.57
CA LYS A 268 -10.25 -2.33 3.37
C LYS A 268 -9.40 -3.19 2.43
N MET A 269 -8.13 -2.85 2.27
CA MET A 269 -7.19 -3.63 1.47
C MET A 269 -6.97 -5.03 2.07
N VAL A 270 -6.80 -5.12 3.37
CA VAL A 270 -6.64 -6.39 4.10
C VAL A 270 -7.89 -7.27 3.98
N ASP A 271 -9.08 -6.68 4.00
CA ASP A 271 -10.35 -7.40 3.81
C ASP A 271 -10.44 -8.07 2.42
N ILE A 272 -9.78 -7.52 1.41
CA ILE A 272 -9.67 -8.11 0.06
C ILE A 272 -8.57 -9.19 0.01
N ILE A 273 -7.44 -8.95 0.65
CA ILE A 273 -6.27 -9.83 0.60
C ILE A 273 -6.48 -11.11 1.42
N ARG A 274 -7.09 -11.04 2.61
CA ARG A 274 -7.26 -12.21 3.48
C ARG A 274 -8.04 -13.37 2.81
N PRO A 275 -9.15 -13.14 2.12
CA PRO A 275 -9.80 -14.20 1.33
C PRO A 275 -8.89 -14.79 0.25
N ALA A 276 -8.12 -13.95 -0.45
CA ALA A 276 -7.17 -14.36 -1.49
C ALA A 276 -6.03 -15.25 -0.96
N MET A 277 -5.79 -15.24 0.35
CA MET A 277 -4.77 -16.07 1.01
C MET A 277 -5.32 -17.44 1.48
N ALA A 278 -6.63 -17.66 1.45
CA ALA A 278 -7.26 -18.84 2.00
C ALA A 278 -6.90 -20.15 1.25
N ASP A 279 -6.51 -20.05 -0.02
CA ASP A 279 -6.09 -21.18 -0.84
C ASP A 279 -4.77 -21.82 -0.38
N TYR A 280 -3.99 -21.10 0.42
CA TYR A 280 -2.70 -21.56 0.94
C TYR A 280 -2.81 -21.92 2.42
N ALA A 281 -2.54 -23.18 2.76
CA ALA A 281 -2.48 -23.63 4.16
C ALA A 281 -1.40 -22.86 4.94
N ARG A 282 -0.23 -22.65 4.32
CA ARG A 282 0.81 -21.74 4.80
C ARG A 282 0.67 -20.41 4.04
N ASN A 283 0.23 -19.40 4.75
CA ASN A 283 0.10 -18.03 4.24
C ASN A 283 0.51 -17.04 5.32
N GLN A 284 1.01 -15.87 4.91
CA GLN A 284 1.46 -14.85 5.84
C GLN A 284 1.19 -13.44 5.30
N ILE A 285 0.62 -12.57 6.13
CA ILE A 285 0.55 -11.14 5.86
C ILE A 285 1.59 -10.40 6.71
N VAL A 286 2.34 -9.51 6.09
CA VAL A 286 3.44 -8.77 6.71
C VAL A 286 3.16 -7.28 6.59
N TYR A 287 3.21 -6.60 7.73
CA TYR A 287 3.08 -5.15 7.83
C TYR A 287 4.43 -4.56 8.17
N THR A 288 5.01 -3.75 7.29
CA THR A 288 6.31 -3.15 7.53
C THR A 288 6.26 -1.63 7.48
N GLY A 289 7.05 -0.98 8.31
CA GLY A 289 7.08 0.48 8.35
C GLY A 289 8.03 1.05 9.41
N THR A 290 8.13 2.36 9.44
CA THR A 290 8.72 3.11 10.56
C THR A 290 7.63 3.42 11.59
N PRO A 291 7.98 3.78 12.84
CA PRO A 291 6.98 4.19 13.81
C PRO A 291 6.09 5.30 13.27
N PRO A 292 4.77 5.23 13.46
CA PRO A 292 3.84 6.19 12.89
C PRO A 292 4.05 7.59 13.47
N ARG A 293 3.85 8.61 12.62
CA ARG A 293 3.96 10.02 12.99
C ARG A 293 2.80 10.49 13.87
N ILE A 294 1.63 9.88 13.67
CA ILE A 294 0.39 10.18 14.39
C ILE A 294 -0.15 8.92 15.06
N PRO A 295 -0.83 9.04 16.21
CA PRO A 295 -1.46 7.90 16.86
C PRO A 295 -2.72 7.44 16.11
N GLY A 296 -3.26 6.27 16.48
CA GLY A 296 -4.52 5.74 15.96
C GLY A 296 -4.44 5.12 14.57
N THR A 297 -3.28 5.10 13.92
CA THR A 297 -3.09 4.49 12.60
C THR A 297 -3.35 2.99 12.62
N TYR A 298 -3.71 2.43 11.46
CA TYR A 298 -3.87 0.98 11.33
C TYR A 298 -2.59 0.23 11.71
N PHE A 299 -1.42 0.75 11.30
CA PHE A 299 -0.12 0.13 11.60
C PHE A 299 0.14 0.08 13.11
N GLU A 300 -0.13 1.17 13.84
CA GLU A 300 -0.01 1.18 15.31
C GLU A 300 -0.92 0.14 15.96
N LYS A 301 -2.19 0.08 15.55
CA LYS A 301 -3.15 -0.92 16.07
C LYS A 301 -2.66 -2.35 15.85
N VAL A 302 -2.03 -2.62 14.72
CA VAL A 302 -1.49 -3.95 14.40
C VAL A 302 -0.20 -4.23 15.17
N VAL A 303 0.69 -3.24 15.35
CA VAL A 303 1.93 -3.38 16.13
C VAL A 303 1.65 -3.62 17.61
N HIS A 304 0.58 -3.04 18.16
CA HIS A 304 0.16 -3.21 19.55
C HIS A 304 -0.87 -4.32 19.77
N ALA A 305 -1.16 -5.14 18.75
CA ALA A 305 -2.08 -6.26 18.90
C ALA A 305 -1.48 -7.34 19.81
N GLU A 306 -2.17 -7.67 20.91
CA GLU A 306 -1.68 -8.63 21.91
C GLU A 306 -1.70 -10.09 21.44
N GLN A 307 -2.51 -10.42 20.40
CA GLN A 307 -2.73 -11.79 19.95
C GLN A 307 -2.73 -11.93 18.44
N GLY A 308 -2.24 -13.05 17.95
CA GLY A 308 -2.32 -13.45 16.53
C GLY A 308 -1.34 -12.75 15.60
N ILE A 309 -0.44 -11.92 16.10
CA ILE A 309 0.57 -11.21 15.34
C ILE A 309 1.94 -11.38 16.01
N THR A 310 2.95 -11.69 15.22
CA THR A 310 4.34 -11.72 15.68
C THR A 310 5.02 -10.39 15.34
N HIS A 311 5.71 -9.82 16.31
CA HIS A 311 6.30 -8.49 16.21
C HIS A 311 7.81 -8.56 16.11
N TYR A 312 8.38 -7.88 15.11
CA TYR A 312 9.81 -7.68 14.93
C TYR A 312 10.13 -6.20 14.95
N PHE A 313 11.21 -5.86 15.64
CA PHE A 313 11.70 -4.50 15.79
C PHE A 313 13.17 -4.43 15.39
N GLY A 314 13.62 -3.26 15.01
CA GLY A 314 15.02 -3.01 14.70
C GLY A 314 15.30 -1.54 14.44
N THR A 315 16.55 -1.17 14.58
CA THR A 315 17.01 0.21 14.39
C THR A 315 18.18 0.26 13.40
N LEU A 316 18.60 1.45 13.01
CA LEU A 316 19.78 1.59 12.16
C LEU A 316 21.06 1.06 12.83
N PHE A 317 21.10 0.96 14.18
CA PHE A 317 22.21 0.39 14.93
C PHE A 317 22.36 -1.13 14.71
N ASP A 318 21.29 -1.78 14.27
CA ASP A 318 21.29 -3.21 13.95
C ASP A 318 21.76 -3.50 12.52
N ASN A 319 22.07 -2.44 11.74
CA ASN A 319 22.50 -2.57 10.35
C ASN A 319 24.04 -2.61 10.27
N PRO A 320 24.66 -3.78 10.02
CA PRO A 320 26.12 -3.92 10.01
C PRO A 320 26.80 -3.21 8.81
N PHE A 321 26.04 -2.72 7.84
CA PHE A 321 26.55 -2.00 6.68
C PHE A 321 26.71 -0.50 6.94
N ILE A 322 26.29 0.00 8.09
CA ILE A 322 26.51 1.38 8.54
C ILE A 322 27.67 1.38 9.52
N ALA A 323 28.80 1.96 9.11
CA ALA A 323 30.02 1.93 9.90
C ALA A 323 29.89 2.71 11.22
N ASP A 324 29.28 3.90 11.19
CA ASP A 324 29.05 4.75 12.35
C ASP A 324 27.62 5.32 12.31
N PRO A 325 26.66 4.66 12.97
CA PRO A 325 25.29 5.14 13.05
C PRO A 325 25.14 6.48 13.77
N GLU A 326 25.94 6.74 14.78
CA GLU A 326 25.89 7.98 15.57
C GLU A 326 26.38 9.17 14.73
N GLU A 327 27.49 9.02 14.01
CA GLU A 327 27.99 10.04 13.09
C GLU A 327 26.97 10.35 11.99
N LEU A 328 26.30 9.34 11.45
CA LEU A 328 25.23 9.52 10.45
C LEU A 328 24.08 10.37 11.01
N ILE A 329 23.66 10.09 12.26
CA ILE A 329 22.60 10.88 12.92
C ILE A 329 23.06 12.32 13.12
N ASP A 330 24.31 12.54 13.59
CA ASP A 330 24.85 13.88 13.81
C ASP A 330 24.95 14.70 12.51
N GLN A 331 25.32 14.07 11.40
CA GLN A 331 25.33 14.70 10.10
C GLN A 331 23.91 15.14 9.69
N ILE A 332 22.91 14.27 9.84
CA ILE A 332 21.52 14.57 9.52
C ILE A 332 20.98 15.69 10.42
N CYS A 333 21.27 15.64 11.72
CA CYS A 333 20.90 16.71 12.65
C CYS A 333 21.48 18.06 12.20
N LYS A 334 22.75 18.07 11.83
CA LYS A 334 23.43 19.29 11.36
C LYS A 334 22.84 19.80 10.04
N GLU A 335 22.60 18.93 9.08
CA GLU A 335 22.03 19.28 7.77
C GLU A 335 20.62 19.87 7.89
N LYS A 336 19.81 19.33 8.81
CA LYS A 336 18.41 19.74 9.02
C LYS A 336 18.23 20.81 10.09
N GLY A 337 19.28 21.18 10.82
CA GLY A 337 19.18 22.10 11.95
C GLY A 337 18.42 21.52 13.15
N LEU A 338 18.41 20.18 13.30
CA LEU A 338 17.72 19.46 14.35
C LEU A 338 18.69 19.00 15.43
N THR A 339 18.13 18.55 16.54
CA THR A 339 18.87 17.88 17.64
C THR A 339 18.50 16.39 17.68
N ARG A 340 19.24 15.61 18.45
CA ARG A 340 18.92 14.18 18.62
C ARG A 340 17.60 13.95 19.37
N GLU A 341 17.15 14.93 20.17
CA GLU A 341 15.90 14.91 20.95
C GLU A 341 14.66 15.21 20.10
N ASP A 342 14.83 15.77 18.91
CA ASP A 342 13.72 16.08 18.04
C ASP A 342 12.90 14.83 17.66
N THR A 343 11.58 14.98 17.66
CA THR A 343 10.64 13.86 17.43
C THR A 343 10.90 13.14 16.11
N LEU A 344 11.31 13.85 15.06
CA LEU A 344 11.71 13.26 13.78
C LEU A 344 12.88 12.30 13.96
N ILE A 345 13.95 12.76 14.63
CA ILE A 345 15.17 11.97 14.84
C ILE A 345 14.87 10.76 15.71
N GLN A 346 14.14 10.96 16.81
CA GLN A 346 13.78 9.88 17.74
C GLN A 346 12.92 8.81 17.03
N ARG A 347 11.98 9.20 16.18
CA ARG A 347 11.10 8.27 15.45
C ARG A 347 11.84 7.60 14.29
N GLU A 348 12.45 8.39 13.40
CA GLU A 348 12.96 7.87 12.13
C GLU A 348 14.29 7.12 12.26
N PHE A 349 15.14 7.48 13.24
CA PHE A 349 16.48 6.91 13.38
C PHE A 349 16.66 6.06 14.63
N TYR A 350 16.07 6.45 15.76
CA TYR A 350 16.09 5.62 16.97
C TYR A 350 14.91 4.62 17.02
N GLY A 351 13.96 4.69 16.09
CA GLY A 351 12.82 3.75 16.02
C GLY A 351 11.83 3.88 17.18
N LYS A 352 11.82 5.03 17.87
CA LYS A 352 10.93 5.26 19.01
C LYS A 352 9.53 5.68 18.54
N GLU A 353 8.51 5.20 19.23
CA GLU A 353 7.14 5.63 19.01
C GLU A 353 6.92 7.01 19.66
N VAL A 354 7.18 8.06 18.88
CA VAL A 354 7.03 9.45 19.30
C VAL A 354 6.15 10.18 18.29
N TYR A 355 5.01 10.69 18.74
CA TYR A 355 4.05 11.37 17.89
C TYR A 355 4.38 12.84 17.72
N ASP A 356 4.03 13.38 16.54
CA ASP A 356 4.22 14.78 16.18
C ASP A 356 3.07 15.65 16.73
N THR A 357 3.11 15.89 18.04
CA THR A 357 2.09 16.69 18.72
C THR A 357 2.16 18.17 18.37
N GLU A 358 3.32 18.67 17.92
CA GLU A 358 3.50 20.07 17.54
C GLU A 358 2.77 20.41 16.26
N ALA A 359 2.72 19.48 15.31
CA ALA A 359 2.04 19.70 14.04
C ALA A 359 0.51 19.46 14.12
N ARG A 360 -0.06 19.11 15.27
CA ARG A 360 -1.51 18.92 15.41
C ARG A 360 -2.26 20.21 15.08
N LEU A 361 -3.36 20.05 14.33
CA LEU A 361 -4.23 21.18 14.00
C LEU A 361 -4.96 21.70 15.24
N ILE A 362 -5.44 20.79 16.08
CA ILE A 362 -6.13 21.08 17.33
C ILE A 362 -5.34 20.47 18.49
N LYS A 363 -4.85 21.34 19.39
CA LYS A 363 -4.03 20.93 20.54
C LYS A 363 -4.81 20.86 21.83
N ASP A 364 -5.69 21.86 22.04
CA ASP A 364 -6.42 22.05 23.29
C ASP A 364 -7.92 22.11 23.01
N TYR A 365 -8.68 21.31 23.73
CA TYR A 365 -10.16 21.27 23.63
C TYR A 365 -10.80 20.78 24.94
N THR A 366 -12.09 21.02 25.08
CA THR A 366 -12.88 20.56 26.24
C THR A 366 -13.81 19.45 25.79
N THR A 367 -13.87 18.37 26.56
CA THR A 367 -14.80 17.26 26.30
C THR A 367 -15.99 17.30 27.25
N PHE A 368 -17.07 16.63 26.84
CA PHE A 368 -18.22 16.35 27.67
C PHE A 368 -18.65 14.87 27.57
N GLU A 369 -19.22 14.33 28.63
CA GLU A 369 -19.83 13.00 28.61
C GLU A 369 -21.35 13.11 28.34
N THR A 370 -22.01 14.06 28.99
CA THR A 370 -23.44 14.36 28.82
C THR A 370 -23.66 15.87 28.78
N ILE A 371 -24.54 16.33 27.91
CA ILE A 371 -24.93 17.73 27.86
C ILE A 371 -25.69 18.06 29.14
N PRO A 372 -25.36 19.17 29.84
CA PRO A 372 -26.03 19.56 31.07
C PRO A 372 -27.53 19.71 30.90
N ILE A 373 -28.33 19.20 31.84
CA ILE A 373 -29.81 19.21 31.78
C ILE A 373 -30.42 20.62 31.69
N ASN A 374 -29.70 21.61 32.19
CA ASN A 374 -30.09 23.03 32.14
C ASN A 374 -29.63 23.75 30.87
N PHE A 375 -28.87 23.11 30.01
CA PHE A 375 -28.49 23.68 28.72
C PHE A 375 -29.72 23.91 27.84
N ARG A 376 -29.77 25.05 27.19
CA ARG A 376 -30.87 25.46 26.31
C ARG A 376 -30.28 26.05 25.04
N PRO A 377 -30.25 25.31 23.93
CA PRO A 377 -29.80 25.86 22.65
C PRO A 377 -30.74 26.95 22.17
N THR A 378 -30.23 27.90 21.44
CA THR A 378 -31.01 28.91 20.68
C THR A 378 -31.01 28.59 19.20
N ASP A 379 -29.97 27.93 18.72
CA ASP A 379 -29.74 27.58 17.33
C ASP A 379 -29.03 26.22 17.22
N VAL A 380 -29.24 25.55 16.09
CA VAL A 380 -28.60 24.28 15.76
C VAL A 380 -28.01 24.36 14.38
N PHE A 381 -26.78 23.84 14.24
CA PHE A 381 -26.06 23.82 12.99
C PHE A 381 -25.60 22.39 12.67
N ILE A 382 -25.87 21.94 11.45
CA ILE A 382 -25.42 20.65 10.96
C ILE A 382 -24.36 20.91 9.90
N GLY A 383 -23.11 20.59 10.20
CA GLY A 383 -22.01 20.60 9.24
C GLY A 383 -21.93 19.25 8.52
N ILE A 384 -21.74 19.29 7.21
CA ILE A 384 -21.63 18.09 6.38
C ILE A 384 -20.38 18.24 5.52
N ASP A 385 -19.48 17.28 5.69
CA ASP A 385 -18.39 17.06 4.74
C ASP A 385 -18.72 15.84 3.90
N TRP A 386 -18.70 16.03 2.58
CA TRP A 386 -19.08 15.02 1.62
C TRP A 386 -17.86 14.57 0.82
N GLY A 387 -17.41 13.34 1.04
CA GLY A 387 -16.37 12.71 0.25
C GLY A 387 -16.96 11.88 -0.90
N ALA A 388 -16.72 12.26 -2.14
CA ALA A 388 -17.14 11.46 -3.30
C ALA A 388 -16.47 10.09 -3.34
N SER A 389 -15.31 9.95 -2.73
CA SER A 389 -14.47 8.76 -2.72
C SER A 389 -14.07 8.27 -1.32
N ASP A 390 -14.35 9.07 -0.29
CA ASP A 390 -13.94 8.80 1.08
C ASP A 390 -15.17 8.69 2.00
N TYR A 391 -14.97 8.96 3.28
CA TYR A 391 -16.05 8.97 4.26
C TYR A 391 -16.89 10.24 4.12
N ASN A 392 -18.16 10.10 4.45
CA ASN A 392 -19.07 11.22 4.68
C ASN A 392 -19.12 11.50 6.17
N SER A 393 -19.14 12.76 6.56
CA SER A 393 -19.23 13.17 7.96
C SER A 393 -20.35 14.15 8.21
N ILE A 394 -21.08 13.94 9.31
CA ILE A 394 -22.14 14.83 9.80
C ILE A 394 -21.82 15.19 11.24
N ILE A 395 -21.71 16.49 11.51
CA ILE A 395 -21.52 17.03 12.86
C ILE A 395 -22.65 17.98 13.16
N LEU A 396 -23.36 17.73 14.27
CA LEU A 396 -24.42 18.58 14.75
C LEU A 396 -23.94 19.39 15.96
N LEU A 397 -24.06 20.71 15.85
CA LEU A 397 -23.73 21.66 16.89
C LEU A 397 -25.00 22.29 17.50
N GLU A 398 -25.21 22.08 18.77
CA GLU A 398 -26.20 22.79 19.56
C GLU A 398 -25.54 24.03 20.17
N ALA A 399 -26.05 25.21 19.84
CA ALA A 399 -25.46 26.46 20.23
C ALA A 399 -26.41 27.32 21.06
N ASP A 400 -25.94 27.77 22.21
CA ASP A 400 -26.58 28.88 22.95
C ASP A 400 -25.86 30.18 22.55
N LEU A 401 -26.52 31.00 21.72
CA LEU A 401 -26.00 32.23 21.15
C LEU A 401 -26.61 33.50 21.82
N ARG A 402 -27.22 33.36 23.01
CA ARG A 402 -27.72 34.52 23.76
C ARG A 402 -26.62 35.52 24.09
N ASP A 403 -25.44 35.01 24.43
CA ASP A 403 -24.21 35.80 24.49
C ASP A 403 -23.33 35.48 23.28
N LYS A 404 -23.37 36.33 22.26
CA LYS A 404 -22.57 36.17 21.04
C LYS A 404 -21.07 36.37 21.27
N THR A 405 -20.65 36.95 22.35
CA THR A 405 -19.25 37.15 22.69
C THR A 405 -18.64 35.91 23.38
N ASN A 406 -19.52 35.10 23.99
CA ASN A 406 -19.15 33.87 24.68
C ASN A 406 -20.17 32.76 24.41
N PRO A 407 -20.34 32.31 23.18
CA PRO A 407 -21.27 31.27 22.82
C PRO A 407 -20.95 29.94 23.51
N ASN A 408 -21.98 29.19 23.90
CA ASN A 408 -21.82 27.88 24.50
C ASN A 408 -22.31 26.79 23.52
N ILE A 409 -21.40 25.96 23.01
CA ILE A 409 -21.65 25.06 21.88
C ILE A 409 -21.28 23.63 22.27
N TYR A 410 -22.15 22.67 21.93
CA TYR A 410 -21.91 21.24 22.09
C TYR A 410 -21.98 20.54 20.74
N ALA A 411 -20.93 19.79 20.35
CA ALA A 411 -20.99 18.87 19.24
C ALA A 411 -21.70 17.58 19.71
N SER A 412 -23.04 17.58 19.59
CA SER A 412 -23.90 16.59 20.22
C SER A 412 -24.08 15.31 19.39
N VAL A 413 -23.97 15.40 18.07
CA VAL A 413 -24.05 14.27 17.16
C VAL A 413 -22.81 14.26 16.24
N GLU A 414 -22.17 13.13 16.19
CA GLU A 414 -21.03 12.87 15.32
C GLU A 414 -21.32 11.59 14.55
N ARG A 415 -21.33 11.67 13.21
CA ARG A 415 -21.52 10.53 12.30
C ARG A 415 -20.44 10.54 11.24
N LYS A 416 -19.82 9.38 11.04
CA LYS A 416 -18.88 9.13 9.93
C LYS A 416 -19.25 7.79 9.31
N PHE A 417 -19.43 7.75 8.00
CA PHE A 417 -19.88 6.56 7.29
C PHE A 417 -19.28 6.52 5.89
N ASN A 418 -19.15 5.32 5.35
CA ASN A 418 -18.62 5.12 4.01
C ASN A 418 -19.51 5.79 2.96
N ASN A 419 -18.91 6.10 1.82
CA ASN A 419 -19.63 6.66 0.67
C ASN A 419 -20.84 5.78 0.33
N THR A 420 -22.01 6.39 0.41
CA THR A 420 -23.29 5.77 0.08
C THR A 420 -23.92 6.53 -1.09
N ALA A 421 -24.91 5.94 -1.76
CA ALA A 421 -25.64 6.64 -2.79
C ALA A 421 -26.22 7.97 -2.22
N GLY A 422 -26.27 9.03 -3.04
CA GLY A 422 -26.73 10.34 -2.58
C GLY A 422 -28.13 10.34 -1.94
N SER A 423 -29.02 9.42 -2.36
CA SER A 423 -30.33 9.19 -1.74
C SER A 423 -30.21 8.73 -0.29
N ASP A 424 -29.29 7.81 0.00
CA ASP A 424 -29.14 7.21 1.33
C ASP A 424 -28.53 8.20 2.30
N THR A 425 -27.58 9.00 1.83
CA THR A 425 -27.00 10.08 2.63
C THR A 425 -28.04 11.15 2.98
N ILE A 426 -28.90 11.54 2.05
CA ILE A 426 -30.00 12.48 2.34
C ILE A 426 -30.96 11.87 3.37
N SER A 427 -31.19 10.55 3.32
CA SER A 427 -32.00 9.87 4.35
C SER A 427 -31.34 9.97 5.73
N ILE A 428 -30.03 9.69 5.83
CA ILE A 428 -29.30 9.81 7.10
C ILE A 428 -29.32 11.24 7.64
N ILE A 429 -29.12 12.24 6.77
CA ILE A 429 -29.23 13.66 7.17
C ILE A 429 -30.62 13.99 7.64
N ASN A 430 -31.67 13.49 6.96
CA ASN A 430 -33.06 13.69 7.35
C ASN A 430 -33.32 13.11 8.73
N ASP A 431 -32.86 11.89 9.00
CA ASP A 431 -33.08 11.24 10.30
C ASP A 431 -32.45 12.05 11.43
N VAL A 432 -31.20 12.48 11.27
CA VAL A 432 -30.51 13.36 12.23
C VAL A 432 -31.26 14.67 12.41
N ALA A 433 -31.72 15.31 11.32
CA ALA A 433 -32.43 16.56 11.38
C ALA A 433 -33.80 16.42 12.03
N GLN A 434 -34.56 15.34 11.76
CA GLN A 434 -35.89 15.09 12.37
C GLN A 434 -35.77 14.76 13.85
N GLU A 435 -34.82 13.93 14.26
CA GLU A 435 -34.55 13.66 15.68
C GLU A 435 -34.28 14.97 16.43
N GLU A 436 -33.45 15.83 15.84
CA GLU A 436 -33.09 17.09 16.44
C GLU A 436 -34.26 18.08 16.47
N LEU A 437 -35.07 18.19 15.42
CA LEU A 437 -36.27 19.01 15.40
C LEU A 437 -37.27 18.60 16.48
N MET A 438 -37.46 17.29 16.72
CA MET A 438 -38.28 16.81 17.83
C MET A 438 -37.71 17.23 19.18
N ARG A 439 -36.40 17.19 19.34
CA ARG A 439 -35.74 17.63 20.57
C ARG A 439 -35.83 19.14 20.77
N MET A 440 -35.55 19.90 19.69
CA MET A 440 -35.63 21.38 19.68
C MET A 440 -37.04 21.91 20.03
N SER A 441 -38.09 21.19 19.59
CA SER A 441 -39.46 21.58 19.86
C SER A 441 -39.76 21.72 21.35
N LYS A 442 -39.10 20.93 22.21
CA LYS A 442 -39.18 21.01 23.67
C LYS A 442 -38.68 22.35 24.24
N PHE A 443 -37.84 23.05 23.47
CA PHE A 443 -37.30 24.36 23.85
C PHE A 443 -38.00 25.52 23.12
N GLY A 444 -39.10 25.24 22.38
CA GLY A 444 -39.82 26.24 21.60
C GLY A 444 -39.10 26.64 20.30
N LEU A 445 -38.07 25.89 19.88
CA LEU A 445 -37.36 26.13 18.64
C LEU A 445 -38.07 25.48 17.44
N THR A 446 -37.87 26.04 16.27
CA THR A 446 -38.47 25.60 15.01
C THR A 446 -37.41 25.29 13.97
N LYS A 447 -37.79 24.78 12.81
CA LYS A 447 -36.90 24.54 11.69
C LYS A 447 -36.09 25.78 11.24
N ASN A 448 -36.56 26.99 11.57
CA ASN A 448 -35.84 28.22 11.25
C ASN A 448 -34.59 28.43 12.13
N ASN A 449 -34.50 27.71 13.24
CA ASN A 449 -33.34 27.72 14.14
C ASN A 449 -32.35 26.63 13.81
N LEU A 450 -32.62 25.81 12.76
CA LEU A 450 -31.73 24.76 12.29
C LEU A 450 -31.18 25.13 10.94
N GLN A 451 -29.86 25.13 10.79
CA GLN A 451 -29.14 25.41 9.55
C GLN A 451 -28.25 24.23 9.16
N ILE A 452 -28.28 23.87 7.89
CA ILE A 452 -27.39 22.83 7.31
C ILE A 452 -26.30 23.53 6.50
N ILE A 453 -25.05 23.18 6.74
CA ILE A 453 -23.89 23.74 6.04
C ILE A 453 -23.16 22.61 5.35
N CYS A 454 -23.21 22.59 4.03
CA CYS A 454 -22.57 21.57 3.18
C CYS A 454 -21.30 22.07 2.53
N ASP A 455 -20.43 21.12 2.14
CA ASP A 455 -19.30 21.41 1.28
C ASP A 455 -19.73 22.13 -0.02
N THR A 456 -18.94 23.14 -0.45
CA THR A 456 -19.20 23.91 -1.67
C THR A 456 -18.98 23.13 -2.96
N ASN A 457 -18.20 22.05 -2.92
CA ASN A 457 -17.94 21.24 -4.12
C ASN A 457 -19.19 20.47 -4.56
N GLU A 458 -20.14 20.22 -3.63
CA GLU A 458 -21.36 19.44 -3.86
C GLU A 458 -22.62 20.30 -3.78
N LYS A 459 -22.66 21.38 -4.55
CA LYS A 459 -23.82 22.29 -4.59
C LYS A 459 -25.12 21.58 -4.99
N SER A 460 -25.02 20.55 -5.84
CA SER A 460 -26.16 19.71 -6.23
C SER A 460 -26.78 18.99 -5.04
N LEU A 461 -25.95 18.42 -4.16
CA LEU A 461 -26.40 17.76 -2.96
C LEU A 461 -27.05 18.76 -1.97
N ALA A 462 -26.39 19.90 -1.76
CA ALA A 462 -26.94 20.95 -0.90
C ALA A 462 -28.31 21.44 -1.40
N PHE A 463 -28.49 21.54 -2.71
CA PHE A 463 -29.77 21.86 -3.35
C PHE A 463 -30.81 20.74 -3.12
N ASP A 464 -30.45 19.49 -3.33
CA ASP A 464 -31.34 18.34 -3.10
C ASP A 464 -31.75 18.22 -1.64
N ILE A 465 -30.87 18.46 -0.68
CA ILE A 465 -31.17 18.52 0.76
C ILE A 465 -32.19 19.62 1.02
N GLN A 466 -31.97 20.83 0.53
CA GLN A 466 -32.87 21.95 0.72
C GLN A 466 -34.27 21.63 0.15
N GLN A 467 -34.34 21.04 -1.06
CA GLN A 467 -35.62 20.72 -1.71
C GLN A 467 -36.37 19.57 -1.02
N LYS A 468 -35.65 18.53 -0.61
CA LYS A 468 -36.27 17.34 -0.01
C LYS A 468 -36.64 17.54 1.46
N LEU A 469 -35.80 18.23 2.24
CA LEU A 469 -35.98 18.39 3.67
C LEU A 469 -36.69 19.69 4.04
N HIS A 470 -36.78 20.67 3.12
CA HIS A 470 -37.31 22.01 3.37
C HIS A 470 -36.65 22.72 4.56
N LEU A 471 -35.34 22.52 4.73
CA LEU A 471 -34.51 23.11 5.78
C LEU A 471 -33.54 24.16 5.20
N PRO A 472 -33.23 25.24 5.94
CA PRO A 472 -32.22 26.20 5.53
C PRO A 472 -30.87 25.52 5.27
N THR A 473 -30.43 25.52 4.04
CA THR A 473 -29.20 24.87 3.62
C THR A 473 -28.26 25.87 2.96
N TYR A 474 -27.00 25.82 3.33
CA TYR A 474 -25.95 26.76 2.93
C TYR A 474 -24.74 26.02 2.39
N CYS A 475 -24.01 26.64 1.46
CA CYS A 475 -22.70 26.19 1.02
C CYS A 475 -21.61 26.80 1.89
N ALA A 476 -20.72 25.96 2.42
CA ALA A 476 -19.61 26.41 3.25
C ALA A 476 -18.68 27.38 2.52
N TYR A 477 -18.16 28.37 3.23
CA TYR A 477 -17.13 29.26 2.69
C TYR A 477 -15.76 28.63 2.89
N LYS A 478 -15.08 28.22 1.81
CA LYS A 478 -13.81 27.45 1.85
C LYS A 478 -12.53 28.28 1.78
N TYR A 479 -12.62 29.56 1.40
CA TYR A 479 -11.43 30.40 1.34
C TYR A 479 -10.88 30.68 2.74
N ASP A 480 -9.59 31.01 2.81
CA ASP A 480 -8.87 31.26 4.07
C ASP A 480 -8.92 30.05 5.03
N LYS A 481 -8.50 28.86 4.52
CA LYS A 481 -8.54 27.58 5.27
C LYS A 481 -7.81 27.72 6.60
N GLN A 482 -6.62 28.36 6.62
CA GLN A 482 -5.85 28.54 7.85
C GLN A 482 -6.59 29.41 8.87
N ALA A 483 -7.13 30.57 8.48
CA ALA A 483 -7.88 31.42 9.39
C ALA A 483 -9.11 30.71 9.99
N SER A 484 -9.74 29.82 9.21
CA SER A 484 -10.86 28.99 9.68
C SER A 484 -10.42 27.95 10.70
N ILE A 485 -9.26 27.32 10.50
CA ILE A 485 -8.66 26.38 11.45
C ILE A 485 -8.28 27.11 12.74
N ASP A 486 -7.64 28.26 12.64
CA ASP A 486 -7.23 29.07 13.80
C ASP A 486 -8.42 29.55 14.63
N SER A 487 -9.52 29.96 13.97
CA SER A 487 -10.78 30.32 14.63
C SER A 487 -11.36 29.12 15.38
N LEU A 488 -11.45 27.96 14.73
CA LEU A 488 -11.94 26.72 15.36
C LEU A 488 -11.05 26.33 16.56
N ALA A 489 -9.73 26.28 16.37
CA ALA A 489 -8.78 25.94 17.43
C ALA A 489 -8.90 26.91 18.62
N THR A 490 -9.12 28.20 18.34
CA THR A 490 -9.32 29.21 19.37
C THR A 490 -10.64 28.98 20.13
N GLY A 491 -11.73 28.66 19.43
CA GLY A 491 -13.02 28.35 20.03
C GLY A 491 -12.97 27.12 20.93
N LEU A 492 -12.28 26.07 20.48
CA LEU A 492 -12.07 24.84 21.24
C LEU A 492 -11.22 25.09 22.49
N ARG A 493 -10.07 25.79 22.34
CA ARG A 493 -9.16 26.14 23.45
C ARG A 493 -9.84 26.99 24.52
N LYS A 494 -10.70 27.94 24.12
CA LYS A 494 -11.48 28.77 25.04
C LYS A 494 -12.65 28.03 25.68
N GLY A 495 -12.92 26.77 25.30
CA GLY A 495 -14.06 26.00 25.80
C GLY A 495 -15.41 26.49 25.30
N LEU A 496 -15.44 27.33 24.24
CA LEU A 496 -16.70 27.75 23.59
C LEU A 496 -17.37 26.56 22.91
N ILE A 497 -16.58 25.67 22.33
CA ILE A 497 -17.01 24.42 21.71
C ILE A 497 -16.56 23.27 22.60
N LYS A 498 -17.46 22.34 22.84
CA LYS A 498 -17.22 21.11 23.59
C LYS A 498 -17.51 19.93 22.68
N VAL A 499 -16.61 18.94 22.66
CA VAL A 499 -16.74 17.73 21.87
C VAL A 499 -17.03 16.53 22.75
N LYS A 500 -17.67 15.50 22.21
CA LYS A 500 -18.04 14.31 22.95
C LYS A 500 -16.80 13.50 23.32
N LYS A 501 -16.66 13.13 24.60
CA LYS A 501 -15.57 12.27 25.07
C LYS A 501 -15.64 10.90 24.41
N GLY A 502 -14.54 10.42 23.86
CA GLY A 502 -14.47 9.19 23.08
C GLY A 502 -15.20 9.26 21.74
N GLY A 503 -15.51 10.47 21.26
CA GLY A 503 -16.17 10.69 19.97
C GLY A 503 -15.21 10.72 18.79
N ILE A 504 -15.78 10.78 17.60
CA ILE A 504 -15.04 10.82 16.33
C ILE A 504 -14.14 12.06 16.24
N LEU A 505 -14.63 13.21 16.69
CA LEU A 505 -13.88 14.47 16.69
C LEU A 505 -12.65 14.40 17.60
N GLU A 506 -12.77 13.79 18.78
CA GLU A 506 -11.63 13.62 19.68
C GLU A 506 -10.56 12.72 19.05
N GLU A 507 -10.96 11.64 18.37
CA GLU A 507 -10.04 10.79 17.60
C GLU A 507 -9.38 11.59 16.48
N GLU A 508 -10.13 12.34 15.66
CA GLU A 508 -9.57 13.13 14.56
C GLU A 508 -8.63 14.24 15.03
N PHE A 509 -8.89 14.89 16.17
CA PHE A 509 -7.99 15.90 16.73
C PHE A 509 -6.61 15.34 17.11
N THR A 510 -6.53 14.07 17.43
CA THR A 510 -5.25 13.41 17.71
C THR A 510 -4.47 13.06 16.43
N MET A 511 -5.19 12.84 15.31
CA MET A 511 -4.60 12.36 14.05
C MET A 511 -4.38 13.48 13.03
N ALA A 512 -5.18 14.55 13.07
CA ALA A 512 -5.08 15.66 12.11
C ALA A 512 -3.85 16.54 12.37
N VAL A 513 -2.92 16.57 11.43
CA VAL A 513 -1.67 17.31 11.52
C VAL A 513 -1.43 18.17 10.28
N TYR A 514 -0.64 19.23 10.43
CA TYR A 514 -0.10 19.98 9.30
C TYR A 514 1.00 19.19 8.58
N LYS A 515 1.15 19.41 7.28
CA LYS A 515 2.32 18.95 6.52
C LYS A 515 3.58 19.59 7.05
N ARG A 516 4.71 18.93 6.83
CA ARG A 516 6.04 19.50 7.04
C ARG A 516 6.77 19.60 5.70
N ASP A 517 7.64 20.59 5.58
CA ASP A 517 8.54 20.73 4.43
C ASP A 517 9.74 19.76 4.52
N GLU A 518 10.64 19.82 3.55
CA GLU A 518 11.85 19.00 3.50
C GLU A 518 12.82 19.28 4.68
N ASN A 519 12.71 20.43 5.32
CA ASN A 519 13.49 20.85 6.49
C ASN A 519 12.76 20.59 7.82
N ASP A 520 11.64 19.86 7.79
CA ASP A 520 10.80 19.53 8.95
C ASP A 520 10.04 20.72 9.56
N ASN A 521 9.93 21.86 8.86
CA ASN A 521 9.13 23.00 9.32
C ASN A 521 7.65 22.75 9.05
N ILE A 522 6.78 23.16 9.98
CA ILE A 522 5.33 23.04 9.84
C ILE A 522 4.83 24.00 8.76
N LEU A 523 4.15 23.45 7.76
CA LEU A 523 3.48 24.22 6.70
C LEU A 523 2.04 24.55 7.14
N PHE A 524 1.88 25.66 7.84
CA PHE A 524 0.56 26.12 8.27
C PHE A 524 -0.39 26.31 7.07
N GLY A 525 -1.64 25.86 7.20
CA GLY A 525 -2.63 25.86 6.13
C GLY A 525 -2.62 24.65 5.21
N CYS A 526 -1.57 23.82 5.27
CA CYS A 526 -1.46 22.59 4.50
C CYS A 526 -1.70 21.40 5.43
N ILE A 527 -2.91 20.84 5.43
CA ILE A 527 -3.22 19.61 6.18
C ILE A 527 -2.49 18.42 5.53
N ASP A 528 -2.05 17.49 6.34
CA ASP A 528 -1.44 16.24 5.86
C ASP A 528 -2.51 15.22 5.50
N ASP A 529 -3.26 15.53 4.44
CA ASP A 529 -4.33 14.68 3.91
C ASP A 529 -3.79 13.35 3.35
N ASP A 530 -2.47 13.25 3.11
CA ASP A 530 -1.85 12.01 2.63
C ASP A 530 -1.77 10.96 3.72
N THR A 531 -1.58 11.39 4.97
CA THR A 531 -1.54 10.50 6.13
C THR A 531 -2.93 10.27 6.71
N TYR A 532 -3.72 11.33 6.90
CA TYR A 532 -5.06 11.24 7.46
C TYR A 532 -5.96 12.40 6.96
N HIS A 533 -7.16 12.06 6.46
CA HIS A 533 -8.16 13.05 6.05
C HIS A 533 -9.19 13.26 7.17
N PRO A 534 -9.25 14.46 7.80
CA PRO A 534 -10.10 14.71 8.94
C PRO A 534 -11.51 15.20 8.53
N ASP A 535 -12.34 14.31 7.96
CA ASP A 535 -13.67 14.63 7.42
C ASP A 535 -14.62 15.21 8.48
N ALA A 536 -14.62 14.65 9.70
CA ALA A 536 -15.49 15.13 10.77
C ALA A 536 -15.04 16.51 11.28
N MET A 537 -13.73 16.76 11.32
CA MET A 537 -13.20 18.08 11.67
C MET A 537 -13.53 19.12 10.58
N ASP A 538 -13.53 18.74 9.30
CA ASP A 538 -13.93 19.65 8.23
C ASP A 538 -15.44 19.95 8.30
N ALA A 539 -16.30 18.96 8.59
CA ALA A 539 -17.72 19.19 8.86
C ALA A 539 -17.95 20.11 10.07
N LEU A 540 -17.21 19.90 11.17
CA LEU A 540 -17.22 20.77 12.34
C LEU A 540 -16.81 22.21 11.96
N ARG A 541 -15.73 22.36 11.19
CA ARG A 541 -15.20 23.65 10.75
C ARG A 541 -16.21 24.43 9.90
N TYR A 542 -16.95 23.75 9.03
CA TYR A 542 -17.99 24.39 8.22
C TYR A 542 -19.13 24.94 9.09
N ALA A 543 -19.63 24.14 10.02
CA ALA A 543 -20.69 24.54 10.93
C ALA A 543 -20.24 25.66 11.88
N TYR A 544 -19.07 25.52 12.50
CA TYR A 544 -18.54 26.50 13.43
C TYR A 544 -18.25 27.86 12.77
N ARG A 545 -17.75 27.84 11.54
CA ARG A 545 -17.48 29.08 10.79
C ARG A 545 -18.76 29.89 10.57
N GLN A 546 -19.89 29.23 10.36
CA GLN A 546 -21.20 29.93 10.28
C GLN A 546 -21.59 30.54 11.62
N ILE A 547 -21.37 29.81 12.72
CA ILE A 547 -21.64 30.34 14.07
C ILE A 547 -20.74 31.56 14.36
N ASP A 548 -19.44 31.45 14.08
CA ASP A 548 -18.48 32.53 14.30
C ASP A 548 -18.84 33.79 13.48
N ALA A 549 -19.33 33.61 12.26
CA ALA A 549 -19.83 34.72 11.44
C ALA A 549 -21.13 35.36 12.04
N VAL A 550 -22.04 34.56 12.56
CA VAL A 550 -23.27 35.06 13.27
C VAL A 550 -22.90 35.80 14.54
N CYS A 551 -21.83 35.40 15.22
CA CYS A 551 -21.28 36.05 16.40
C CYS A 551 -20.42 37.29 16.11
N GLY A 552 -20.22 37.63 14.84
CA GLY A 552 -19.44 38.81 14.45
C GLY A 552 -17.93 38.59 14.43
N GLY A 553 -17.46 37.33 14.28
CA GLY A 553 -16.06 36.98 14.17
C GLY A 553 -15.37 37.68 12.98
N ALA A 554 -14.25 38.36 13.23
CA ALA A 554 -13.59 39.22 12.26
C ALA A 554 -12.99 38.45 11.04
N THR A 555 -12.68 37.17 11.22
CA THR A 555 -12.04 36.31 10.21
C THR A 555 -13.01 35.40 9.47
N SER A 556 -14.27 35.33 9.94
CA SER A 556 -15.27 34.41 9.39
C SER A 556 -16.26 35.14 8.48
N LYS A 557 -16.63 34.47 7.39
CA LYS A 557 -17.65 34.94 6.44
C LYS A 557 -18.82 33.96 6.43
N HIS A 558 -20.02 34.50 6.32
CA HIS A 558 -21.21 33.68 6.21
C HIS A 558 -21.13 32.72 5.02
N ALA A 559 -21.61 31.51 5.21
CA ALA A 559 -21.89 30.58 4.13
C ALA A 559 -22.97 31.18 3.21
N LYS A 560 -22.90 30.86 1.93
CA LYS A 560 -23.89 31.30 0.95
C LYS A 560 -25.09 30.35 1.00
N GLN A 561 -26.28 30.91 1.16
CA GLN A 561 -27.51 30.13 1.02
C GLN A 561 -27.57 29.55 -0.41
N VAL A 562 -28.01 28.30 -0.52
CA VAL A 562 -28.25 27.66 -1.81
C VAL A 562 -29.37 28.39 -2.55
N ASN A 563 -29.08 28.89 -3.74
CA ASN A 563 -30.04 29.56 -4.58
C ASN A 563 -30.40 28.67 -5.78
N PRO A 564 -31.67 28.33 -6.02
CA PRO A 564 -32.09 27.57 -7.18
C PRO A 564 -31.69 28.19 -8.53
N ARG A 565 -31.41 29.50 -8.55
CA ARG A 565 -30.96 30.24 -9.76
C ARG A 565 -29.45 30.35 -9.86
N ASP A 566 -28.68 29.63 -9.03
CA ASP A 566 -27.21 29.64 -9.13
C ASP A 566 -26.79 29.07 -10.49
N GLU A 567 -26.10 29.88 -11.29
CA GLU A 567 -25.63 29.52 -12.64
C GLU A 567 -24.66 28.31 -12.64
N THR A 568 -24.06 28.00 -11.51
CA THR A 568 -23.18 26.83 -11.35
C THR A 568 -23.93 25.52 -11.11
N LEU A 569 -25.26 25.58 -10.86
CA LEU A 569 -26.10 24.39 -10.77
C LEU A 569 -26.43 23.85 -12.17
N PRO A 570 -26.55 22.53 -12.35
CA PRO A 570 -27.04 21.92 -13.58
C PRO A 570 -28.39 22.52 -14.01
N GLU A 571 -28.60 22.67 -15.31
CA GLU A 571 -29.79 23.35 -15.87
C GLU A 571 -31.11 22.75 -15.38
N TYR A 572 -31.18 21.43 -15.23
CA TYR A 572 -32.36 20.72 -14.70
C TYR A 572 -32.67 21.05 -13.24
N MET A 573 -31.69 21.55 -12.45
CA MET A 573 -31.88 21.98 -11.08
C MET A 573 -32.23 23.48 -10.96
N ARG A 574 -31.86 24.29 -11.98
CA ARG A 574 -32.16 25.72 -11.99
C ARG A 574 -33.62 26.03 -12.31
N ASN A 575 -34.30 25.11 -13.00
CA ASN A 575 -35.69 25.27 -13.48
C ASN A 575 -36.71 24.55 -12.60
N ARG A 576 -36.33 24.03 -11.46
CA ARG A 576 -37.22 23.53 -10.40
C ARG A 576 -37.45 24.62 -9.36
#